data_30fc7bfc7711a36d1ce70e80103ed9bd
#
_entry.id   30fc7bfc7711a36d1ce70e80103ed9bd
#
_cell.length_a   1.000
_cell.length_b   1.000
_cell.length_c   1.000
_cell.angle_alpha   90.00
_cell.angle_beta   90.00
_cell.angle_gamma   90.00
#
_symmetry.space_group_name_H-M   'P 1'
#
loop_
_entity.id
_entity.type
_entity.pdbx_description
1 polymer ?
#
loop_
_entity_poly.entity_id
_entity_poly.type
_entity_poly.pdbx_seq_one_letter_code
_entity_poly.pdbx_strand_id
1 'polypeptide(L)'
;IDTGNGLIMIDALYGDFVDTAIQDIRGLGFDPQDLEYVLVTHGHFDHVGGAGQLQQQFGTQVVMTEPDWQLAEASRGSSAQVVNRDVVIHDGDEIVLGNTTVRFYVTPGHTAGVLSFEFVVRDGELEHRAFTFGGVGLNFEGVERTESYLRSVQRIKELAQANPIEVNLANHPAMGRLFERRDLLAGRAPGEPHPFVDAAGYLSWLDELGQNGEVKLTKERAEVGR
;
A
#
# COMPACT_ATOMS: atom_id res chain seq x y z
N ILE A 1 -2.03 -11.17 -2.74
CA ILE A 1 -3.18 -11.72 -1.98
C ILE A 1 -3.79 -12.82 -2.83
N ASP A 2 -3.85 -14.03 -2.28
CA ASP A 2 -4.64 -15.12 -2.84
C ASP A 2 -6.09 -14.96 -2.38
N THR A 3 -7.02 -14.88 -3.34
CA THR A 3 -8.45 -14.68 -3.06
C THR A 3 -9.28 -15.95 -3.24
N GLY A 4 -8.62 -17.07 -3.59
CA GLY A 4 -9.29 -18.32 -3.96
C GLY A 4 -9.95 -18.30 -5.35
N ASN A 5 -9.96 -17.16 -6.04
CA ASN A 5 -10.47 -17.00 -7.40
C ASN A 5 -9.71 -15.90 -8.16
N GLY A 6 -8.39 -15.98 -8.14
CA GLY A 6 -7.48 -15.02 -8.71
C GLY A 6 -6.60 -14.35 -7.66
N LEU A 7 -5.65 -13.55 -8.12
CA LEU A 7 -4.65 -12.89 -7.32
C LEU A 7 -4.79 -11.37 -7.37
N ILE A 8 -4.45 -10.72 -6.27
CA ILE A 8 -4.31 -9.26 -6.18
C ILE A 8 -2.87 -8.96 -5.76
N MET A 9 -2.19 -8.11 -6.52
CA MET A 9 -0.87 -7.58 -6.17
C MET A 9 -1.00 -6.16 -5.63
N ILE A 10 -0.18 -5.80 -4.63
CA ILE A 10 -0.07 -4.44 -4.10
C ILE A 10 1.24 -3.86 -4.62
N ASP A 11 1.13 -2.75 -5.34
CA ASP A 11 2.19 -2.07 -6.08
C ASP A 11 2.86 -2.95 -7.17
N ALA A 12 3.29 -2.32 -8.25
CA ALA A 12 3.81 -3.02 -9.42
C ALA A 12 5.34 -3.03 -9.49
N LEU A 13 6.04 -2.41 -8.53
CA LEU A 13 7.49 -2.28 -8.58
C LEU A 13 7.97 -1.58 -9.87
N TYR A 14 9.18 -1.88 -10.34
CA TYR A 14 9.75 -1.32 -11.57
C TYR A 14 10.93 -2.16 -12.08
N GLY A 15 11.23 -2.05 -13.38
CA GLY A 15 12.39 -2.70 -14.01
C GLY A 15 12.45 -4.20 -13.74
N ASP A 16 13.63 -4.74 -13.48
CA ASP A 16 13.87 -6.17 -13.26
C ASP A 16 13.20 -6.73 -11.98
N PHE A 17 12.77 -5.85 -11.06
CA PHE A 17 12.04 -6.29 -9.85
C PHE A 17 10.67 -6.85 -10.20
N VAL A 18 10.06 -6.43 -11.31
CA VAL A 18 8.79 -6.98 -11.79
C VAL A 18 8.94 -8.46 -12.15
N ASP A 19 10.01 -8.80 -12.89
CA ASP A 19 10.30 -10.19 -13.26
C ASP A 19 10.60 -11.04 -12.02
N THR A 20 11.26 -10.47 -11.02
CA THR A 20 11.48 -11.12 -9.72
C THR A 20 10.16 -11.42 -9.02
N ALA A 21 9.24 -10.44 -8.94
CA ALA A 21 7.93 -10.64 -8.33
C ALA A 21 7.10 -11.70 -9.08
N ILE A 22 7.16 -11.74 -10.42
CA ILE A 22 6.51 -12.77 -11.22
C ILE A 22 7.10 -14.16 -10.93
N GLN A 23 8.42 -14.26 -10.74
CA GLN A 23 9.07 -15.51 -10.34
C GLN A 23 8.68 -15.93 -8.92
N ASP A 24 8.56 -15.00 -8.00
CA ASP A 24 8.14 -15.25 -6.62
C ASP A 24 6.69 -15.74 -6.56
N ILE A 25 5.77 -15.19 -7.37
CA ILE A 25 4.39 -15.70 -7.51
C ILE A 25 4.42 -17.18 -7.93
N ARG A 26 5.23 -17.53 -8.93
CA ARG A 26 5.39 -18.94 -9.37
C ARG A 26 6.04 -19.79 -8.28
N GLY A 27 7.04 -19.26 -7.58
CA GLY A 27 7.73 -19.95 -6.49
C GLY A 27 6.82 -20.27 -5.31
N LEU A 28 5.77 -19.47 -5.11
CA LEU A 28 4.71 -19.70 -4.13
C LEU A 28 3.64 -20.70 -4.62
N GLY A 29 3.74 -21.17 -5.86
CA GLY A 29 2.82 -22.16 -6.42
C GLY A 29 1.61 -21.57 -7.14
N PHE A 30 1.59 -20.25 -7.39
CA PHE A 30 0.52 -19.58 -8.13
C PHE A 30 0.88 -19.38 -9.61
N ASP A 31 -0.13 -19.25 -10.46
CA ASP A 31 0.03 -18.84 -11.85
C ASP A 31 -0.09 -17.30 -11.95
N PRO A 32 0.91 -16.59 -12.49
CA PRO A 32 0.77 -15.15 -12.74
C PRO A 32 -0.34 -14.79 -13.72
N GLN A 33 -0.87 -15.75 -14.51
CA GLN A 33 -2.05 -15.54 -15.34
C GLN A 33 -3.34 -15.28 -14.51
N ASP A 34 -3.32 -15.69 -13.23
CA ASP A 34 -4.44 -15.47 -12.31
C ASP A 34 -4.39 -14.07 -11.66
N LEU A 35 -3.40 -13.22 -12.04
CA LEU A 35 -3.27 -11.85 -11.49
C LEU A 35 -4.33 -10.93 -12.10
N GLU A 36 -5.45 -10.78 -11.40
CA GLU A 36 -6.61 -10.00 -11.83
C GLU A 36 -6.40 -8.50 -11.60
N TYR A 37 -5.83 -8.11 -10.45
CA TYR A 37 -5.65 -6.71 -10.08
C TYR A 37 -4.24 -6.39 -9.58
N VAL A 38 -3.77 -5.19 -9.95
CA VAL A 38 -2.69 -4.49 -9.25
C VAL A 38 -3.25 -3.24 -8.61
N LEU A 39 -3.24 -3.20 -7.27
CA LEU A 39 -3.65 -2.04 -6.48
C LEU A 39 -2.43 -1.15 -6.28
N VAL A 40 -2.35 -0.05 -6.99
CA VAL A 40 -1.22 0.88 -6.90
C VAL A 40 -1.49 1.92 -5.83
N THR A 41 -0.62 1.95 -4.81
CA THR A 41 -0.77 2.86 -3.67
C THR A 41 -0.66 4.33 -4.07
N HIS A 42 0.21 4.65 -5.03
CA HIS A 42 0.34 5.99 -5.61
C HIS A 42 1.16 5.99 -6.91
N GLY A 43 1.09 7.09 -7.65
CA GLY A 43 1.62 7.21 -9.01
C GLY A 43 3.14 7.42 -9.14
N HIS A 44 3.95 7.22 -8.08
CA HIS A 44 5.40 7.27 -8.19
C HIS A 44 5.95 6.03 -8.89
N PHE A 45 7.08 6.20 -9.57
CA PHE A 45 7.67 5.19 -10.44
C PHE A 45 7.95 3.84 -9.76
N ASP A 46 8.39 3.85 -8.51
CA ASP A 46 8.69 2.65 -7.72
C ASP A 46 7.46 1.83 -7.33
N HIS A 47 6.25 2.38 -7.52
CA HIS A 47 4.97 1.72 -7.26
C HIS A 47 4.21 1.36 -8.54
N VAL A 48 4.24 2.22 -9.56
CA VAL A 48 3.48 2.04 -10.81
C VAL A 48 4.32 1.55 -11.99
N GLY A 49 5.64 1.60 -11.87
CA GLY A 49 6.56 1.44 -13.01
C GLY A 49 6.44 0.12 -13.76
N GLY A 50 6.08 -0.96 -13.09
CA GLY A 50 5.87 -2.29 -13.68
C GLY A 50 4.43 -2.58 -14.13
N ALA A 51 3.48 -1.70 -13.83
CA ALA A 51 2.07 -1.96 -14.08
C ALA A 51 1.75 -2.23 -15.56
N GLY A 52 2.36 -1.46 -16.48
CA GLY A 52 2.20 -1.68 -17.92
C GLY A 52 2.72 -3.04 -18.40
N GLN A 53 3.79 -3.55 -17.79
CA GLN A 53 4.29 -4.90 -18.07
C GLN A 53 3.29 -5.97 -17.61
N LEU A 54 2.73 -5.83 -16.42
CA LEU A 54 1.74 -6.78 -15.89
C LEU A 54 0.45 -6.77 -16.72
N GLN A 55 -0.04 -5.58 -17.15
CA GLN A 55 -1.15 -5.46 -18.08
C GLN A 55 -0.89 -6.22 -19.40
N GLN A 56 0.30 -5.99 -19.98
CA GLN A 56 0.65 -6.56 -21.28
C GLN A 56 0.83 -8.08 -21.22
N GLN A 57 1.41 -8.59 -20.15
CA GLN A 57 1.72 -10.03 -20.03
C GLN A 57 0.53 -10.86 -19.55
N PHE A 58 -0.29 -10.31 -18.67
CA PHE A 58 -1.31 -11.08 -17.95
C PHE A 58 -2.74 -10.51 -18.09
N GLY A 59 -2.90 -9.34 -18.70
CA GLY A 59 -4.21 -8.69 -18.78
C GLY A 59 -4.70 -8.11 -17.45
N THR A 60 -3.80 -7.97 -16.49
CA THR A 60 -4.08 -7.46 -15.14
C THR A 60 -4.68 -6.06 -15.19
N GLN A 61 -5.74 -5.81 -14.41
CA GLN A 61 -6.34 -4.49 -14.25
C GLN A 61 -5.58 -3.66 -13.22
N VAL A 62 -5.19 -2.45 -13.58
CA VAL A 62 -4.50 -1.52 -12.70
C VAL A 62 -5.48 -0.56 -12.05
N VAL A 63 -5.39 -0.45 -10.72
CA VAL A 63 -6.30 0.33 -9.89
C VAL A 63 -5.55 1.48 -9.24
N MET A 64 -5.97 2.72 -9.50
CA MET A 64 -5.47 3.95 -8.86
C MET A 64 -6.58 4.98 -8.73
N THR A 65 -6.32 6.01 -7.92
CA THR A 65 -7.14 7.22 -7.90
C THR A 65 -6.88 8.08 -9.14
N GLU A 66 -7.81 8.95 -9.50
CA GLU A 66 -7.65 9.86 -10.63
C GLU A 66 -6.42 10.79 -10.49
N PRO A 67 -6.12 11.42 -9.31
CA PRO A 67 -4.91 12.24 -9.19
C PRO A 67 -3.61 11.45 -9.40
N ASP A 68 -3.55 10.20 -9.00
CA ASP A 68 -2.34 9.40 -9.15
C ASP A 68 -2.22 8.77 -10.53
N TRP A 69 -3.31 8.55 -11.25
CA TRP A 69 -3.27 8.30 -12.69
C TRP A 69 -2.63 9.47 -13.45
N GLN A 70 -3.03 10.71 -13.13
CA GLN A 70 -2.44 11.92 -13.72
C GLN A 70 -0.96 12.06 -13.36
N LEU A 71 -0.57 11.76 -12.11
CA LEU A 71 0.82 11.77 -11.67
C LEU A 71 1.67 10.74 -12.43
N ALA A 72 1.19 9.51 -12.55
CA ALA A 72 1.85 8.44 -13.29
C ALA A 72 2.04 8.80 -14.77
N GLU A 73 1.05 9.41 -15.40
CA GLU A 73 1.12 9.89 -16.78
C GLU A 73 2.13 11.03 -16.96
N ALA A 74 2.13 12.00 -16.05
CA ALA A 74 3.04 13.15 -16.09
C ALA A 74 4.51 12.76 -15.84
N SER A 75 4.72 11.70 -15.04
CA SER A 75 6.06 11.23 -14.63
C SER A 75 6.68 10.23 -15.60
N ARG A 76 6.03 9.92 -16.72
CA ARG A 76 6.52 8.95 -17.71
C ARG A 76 7.85 9.39 -18.30
N GLY A 77 8.90 8.61 -18.02
CA GLY A 77 10.15 8.66 -18.78
C GLY A 77 9.97 8.05 -20.18
N SER A 78 10.82 8.41 -21.12
CA SER A 78 10.78 7.91 -22.51
C SER A 78 10.98 6.38 -22.66
N SER A 79 11.37 5.68 -21.59
CA SER A 79 11.64 4.24 -21.56
C SER A 79 10.65 3.44 -20.68
N ALA A 80 9.71 4.11 -20.00
CA ALA A 80 8.71 3.40 -19.19
C ALA A 80 7.66 2.75 -20.09
N GLN A 81 7.30 1.50 -19.77
CA GLN A 81 6.15 0.86 -20.43
C GLN A 81 4.89 1.68 -20.14
N VAL A 82 4.08 1.88 -21.17
CA VAL A 82 2.85 2.65 -21.04
C VAL A 82 1.85 1.83 -20.24
N VAL A 83 1.48 2.31 -19.05
CA VAL A 83 0.34 1.80 -18.33
C VAL A 83 -0.93 2.42 -18.90
N ASN A 84 -1.94 1.58 -19.21
CA ASN A 84 -3.25 2.07 -19.62
C ASN A 84 -4.12 2.28 -18.37
N ARG A 85 -4.98 3.29 -18.41
CA ARG A 85 -5.98 3.47 -17.35
C ARG A 85 -7.03 2.38 -17.43
N ASP A 86 -7.18 1.60 -16.34
CA ASP A 86 -8.23 0.59 -16.25
C ASP A 86 -9.30 1.03 -15.25
N VAL A 87 -8.95 1.06 -13.95
CA VAL A 87 -9.90 1.33 -12.88
C VAL A 87 -9.53 2.60 -12.14
N VAL A 88 -10.47 3.54 -12.08
CA VAL A 88 -10.39 4.70 -11.20
C VAL A 88 -11.20 4.38 -9.95
N ILE A 89 -10.54 4.42 -8.79
CA ILE A 89 -11.13 4.12 -7.51
C ILE A 89 -11.32 5.39 -6.67
N HIS A 90 -12.35 5.40 -5.83
CA HIS A 90 -12.68 6.53 -4.96
C HIS A 90 -12.66 6.12 -3.49
N ASP A 91 -12.72 7.10 -2.63
CA ASP A 91 -12.79 6.88 -1.18
C ASP A 91 -14.04 6.10 -0.79
N GLY A 92 -13.86 5.00 -0.07
CA GLY A 92 -14.94 4.13 0.37
C GLY A 92 -15.38 3.07 -0.64
N ASP A 93 -14.84 3.06 -1.86
CA ASP A 93 -15.12 2.00 -2.82
C ASP A 93 -14.58 0.65 -2.33
N GLU A 94 -15.07 -0.43 -2.94
CA GLU A 94 -14.63 -1.80 -2.65
C GLU A 94 -14.42 -2.58 -3.95
N ILE A 95 -13.43 -3.47 -3.94
CA ILE A 95 -13.26 -4.53 -4.93
C ILE A 95 -13.47 -5.87 -4.23
N VAL A 96 -14.30 -6.72 -4.82
CA VAL A 96 -14.53 -8.10 -4.35
C VAL A 96 -13.97 -9.05 -5.39
N LEU A 97 -13.05 -9.91 -4.98
CA LEU A 97 -12.53 -11.00 -5.80
C LEU A 97 -12.46 -12.27 -4.96
N GLY A 98 -13.06 -13.35 -5.43
CA GLY A 98 -13.13 -14.60 -4.67
C GLY A 98 -13.73 -14.41 -3.27
N ASN A 99 -12.98 -14.78 -2.26
CA ASN A 99 -13.36 -14.66 -0.84
C ASN A 99 -12.80 -13.38 -0.17
N THR A 100 -12.25 -12.46 -0.94
CA THR A 100 -11.59 -11.25 -0.43
C THR A 100 -12.34 -10.00 -0.87
N THR A 101 -12.63 -9.14 0.11
CA THR A 101 -13.07 -7.76 -0.12
C THR A 101 -11.94 -6.82 0.26
N VAL A 102 -11.54 -5.96 -0.67
CA VAL A 102 -10.60 -4.87 -0.42
C VAL A 102 -11.40 -3.57 -0.38
N ARG A 103 -11.33 -2.86 0.76
CA ARG A 103 -11.95 -1.54 0.92
C ARG A 103 -10.89 -0.46 0.79
N PHE A 104 -11.20 0.59 0.04
CA PHE A 104 -10.28 1.67 -0.28
C PHE A 104 -10.52 2.93 0.54
N TYR A 105 -9.40 3.60 0.89
CA TYR A 105 -9.36 4.87 1.59
C TYR A 105 -8.42 5.81 0.85
N VAL A 106 -8.91 6.97 0.45
CA VAL A 106 -8.03 8.02 -0.10
C VAL A 106 -7.38 8.77 1.06
N THR A 107 -6.04 8.70 1.12
CA THR A 107 -5.23 9.22 2.22
C THR A 107 -4.16 10.19 1.68
N PRO A 108 -4.55 11.38 1.19
CA PRO A 108 -3.65 12.31 0.53
C PRO A 108 -2.58 12.86 1.48
N GLY A 109 -1.45 13.24 0.89
CA GLY A 109 -0.27 13.79 1.57
C GLY A 109 0.99 13.49 0.81
N HIS A 110 1.48 12.26 0.81
CA HIS A 110 2.64 11.84 0.02
C HIS A 110 2.45 12.11 -1.49
N THR A 111 1.27 11.78 -2.02
CA THR A 111 0.72 12.33 -3.27
C THR A 111 -0.68 12.87 -3.02
N ALA A 112 -1.29 13.47 -4.04
CA ALA A 112 -2.65 14.00 -3.93
C ALA A 112 -3.73 12.90 -3.88
N GLY A 113 -3.45 11.73 -4.43
CA GLY A 113 -4.39 10.64 -4.57
C GLY A 113 -3.98 9.34 -3.87
N VAL A 114 -3.05 9.39 -2.89
CA VAL A 114 -2.62 8.17 -2.18
C VAL A 114 -3.80 7.28 -1.86
N LEU A 115 -3.66 6.02 -2.23
CA LEU A 115 -4.61 4.96 -1.97
C LEU A 115 -4.11 4.06 -0.85
N SER A 116 -4.89 3.96 0.20
CA SER A 116 -4.71 3.00 1.28
C SER A 116 -5.84 1.99 1.25
N PHE A 117 -5.63 0.80 1.77
CA PHE A 117 -6.66 -0.23 1.72
C PHE A 117 -6.60 -1.22 2.86
N GLU A 118 -7.76 -1.76 3.14
CA GLU A 118 -8.04 -2.72 4.17
C GLU A 118 -8.55 -4.02 3.55
N PHE A 119 -8.11 -5.14 4.09
CA PHE A 119 -8.57 -6.48 3.73
C PHE A 119 -8.31 -7.46 4.88
N VAL A 120 -8.88 -8.66 4.78
CA VAL A 120 -8.68 -9.71 5.77
C VAL A 120 -7.55 -10.64 5.32
N VAL A 121 -6.65 -10.99 6.25
CA VAL A 121 -5.62 -12.03 6.08
C VAL A 121 -5.85 -13.15 7.08
N ARG A 122 -5.27 -14.33 6.84
CA ARG A 122 -5.50 -15.52 7.65
C ARG A 122 -4.20 -16.10 8.20
N ASP A 123 -4.26 -16.57 9.45
CA ASP A 123 -3.28 -17.45 10.08
C ASP A 123 -4.00 -18.76 10.49
N GLY A 124 -4.02 -19.73 9.59
CA GLY A 124 -4.88 -20.91 9.72
C GLY A 124 -6.36 -20.52 9.67
N GLU A 125 -7.10 -20.85 10.72
CA GLU A 125 -8.53 -20.53 10.86
C GLU A 125 -8.78 -19.11 11.44
N LEU A 126 -7.74 -18.43 11.89
CA LEU A 126 -7.86 -17.09 12.47
C LEU A 126 -7.85 -16.04 11.37
N GLU A 127 -8.78 -15.11 11.44
CA GLU A 127 -8.88 -13.96 10.56
C GLU A 127 -8.34 -12.71 11.25
N HIS A 128 -7.55 -11.93 10.51
CA HIS A 128 -6.95 -10.69 10.99
C HIS A 128 -7.20 -9.56 10.01
N ARG A 129 -7.54 -8.41 10.53
CA ARG A 129 -7.74 -7.21 9.75
C ARG A 129 -6.39 -6.59 9.40
N ALA A 130 -6.05 -6.58 8.11
CA ALA A 130 -4.83 -6.00 7.58
C ALA A 130 -5.08 -4.64 6.92
N PHE A 131 -4.07 -3.79 6.97
CA PHE A 131 -4.13 -2.47 6.36
C PHE A 131 -2.81 -2.12 5.68
N THR A 132 -2.89 -1.55 4.47
CA THR A 132 -1.78 -0.90 3.79
C THR A 132 -2.01 0.60 3.78
N PHE A 133 -1.15 1.36 4.48
CA PHE A 133 -1.12 2.81 4.37
C PHE A 133 -0.21 3.18 3.19
N GLY A 134 -0.79 3.72 2.11
CA GLY A 134 -0.14 3.81 0.82
C GLY A 134 0.87 4.93 0.64
N GLY A 135 0.99 5.86 1.59
CA GLY A 135 1.84 7.04 1.46
C GLY A 135 2.59 7.40 2.73
N VAL A 136 3.42 6.49 3.26
CA VAL A 136 4.14 6.67 4.54
C VAL A 136 5.28 7.68 4.48
N GLY A 137 5.90 7.88 3.31
CA GLY A 137 7.08 8.74 3.14
C GLY A 137 6.77 10.23 3.27
N LEU A 138 7.65 10.98 3.95
CA LEU A 138 7.58 12.45 4.11
C LEU A 138 8.47 13.21 3.10
N ASN A 139 8.91 12.57 2.03
CA ASN A 139 9.75 13.12 0.97
C ASN A 139 8.94 13.96 -0.05
N PHE A 140 8.13 14.83 0.45
CA PHE A 140 7.38 15.86 -0.29
C PHE A 140 7.49 17.20 0.46
N GLU A 141 7.05 18.30 -0.15
CA GLU A 141 7.13 19.64 0.44
C GLU A 141 5.77 20.34 0.39
N GLY A 142 5.60 21.30 1.30
CA GLY A 142 4.46 22.20 1.36
C GLY A 142 3.55 21.98 2.55
N VAL A 143 3.31 23.06 3.29
CA VAL A 143 2.50 23.12 4.52
C VAL A 143 1.14 22.44 4.31
N GLU A 144 0.43 22.78 3.24
CA GLU A 144 -0.90 22.24 2.94
C GLU A 144 -0.89 20.72 2.72
N ARG A 145 0.15 20.23 2.05
CA ARG A 145 0.36 18.79 1.84
C ARG A 145 0.66 18.06 3.14
N THR A 146 1.51 18.63 3.97
CA THR A 146 1.85 18.06 5.29
C THR A 146 0.63 18.04 6.22
N GLU A 147 -0.20 19.08 6.20
CA GLU A 147 -1.48 19.07 6.90
C GLU A 147 -2.44 18.01 6.38
N SER A 148 -2.48 17.79 5.07
CA SER A 148 -3.28 16.73 4.46
C SER A 148 -2.82 15.35 4.90
N TYR A 149 -1.49 15.11 4.90
CA TYR A 149 -0.89 13.88 5.42
C TYR A 149 -1.29 13.62 6.88
N LEU A 150 -1.19 14.63 7.73
CA LEU A 150 -1.57 14.53 9.15
C LEU A 150 -3.05 14.18 9.34
N ARG A 151 -3.94 14.79 8.55
CA ARG A 151 -5.37 14.44 8.55
C ARG A 151 -5.59 12.99 8.13
N SER A 152 -4.84 12.52 7.14
CA SER A 152 -4.91 11.13 6.67
C SER A 152 -4.46 10.15 7.74
N VAL A 153 -3.32 10.41 8.41
CA VAL A 153 -2.83 9.59 9.53
C VAL A 153 -3.84 9.56 10.68
N GLN A 154 -4.38 10.72 11.06
CA GLN A 154 -5.37 10.82 12.14
C GLN A 154 -6.65 10.02 11.80
N ARG A 155 -7.15 10.14 10.56
CA ARG A 155 -8.31 9.38 10.09
C ARG A 155 -8.13 7.87 10.23
N ILE A 156 -6.97 7.36 9.80
CA ILE A 156 -6.70 5.91 9.90
C ILE A 156 -6.48 5.47 11.35
N LYS A 157 -5.92 6.35 12.20
CA LYS A 157 -5.80 6.09 13.63
C LYS A 157 -7.20 5.96 14.29
N GLU A 158 -8.12 6.85 13.97
CA GLU A 158 -9.51 6.79 14.46
C GLU A 158 -10.21 5.51 13.99
N LEU A 159 -9.99 5.11 12.72
CA LEU A 159 -10.50 3.85 12.18
C LEU A 159 -9.96 2.64 12.97
N ALA A 160 -8.65 2.62 13.25
CA ALA A 160 -8.00 1.54 13.99
C ALA A 160 -8.40 1.50 15.47
N GLN A 161 -8.73 2.64 16.08
CA GLN A 161 -9.24 2.72 17.45
C GLN A 161 -10.70 2.24 17.55
N ALA A 162 -11.52 2.53 16.54
CA ALA A 162 -12.91 2.08 16.50
C ALA A 162 -13.04 0.57 16.24
N ASN A 163 -12.17 0.03 15.40
CA ASN A 163 -12.09 -1.39 15.11
C ASN A 163 -10.61 -1.76 14.86
N PRO A 164 -9.96 -2.57 15.68
CA PRO A 164 -8.54 -2.83 15.61
C PRO A 164 -8.08 -3.29 14.22
N ILE A 165 -7.04 -2.64 13.70
CA ILE A 165 -6.24 -3.11 12.59
C ILE A 165 -5.09 -3.89 13.21
N GLU A 166 -4.96 -5.16 12.87
CA GLU A 166 -4.04 -6.07 13.55
C GLU A 166 -2.74 -6.27 12.76
N VAL A 167 -2.80 -6.12 11.42
CA VAL A 167 -1.67 -6.41 10.54
C VAL A 167 -1.31 -5.18 9.72
N ASN A 168 -0.10 -4.66 9.93
CA ASN A 168 0.48 -3.58 9.15
C ASN A 168 1.26 -4.14 7.96
N LEU A 169 0.80 -3.84 6.74
CA LEU A 169 1.48 -4.18 5.49
C LEU A 169 1.87 -2.89 4.75
N ALA A 170 2.81 -2.14 5.32
CA ALA A 170 3.29 -0.90 4.71
C ALA A 170 3.90 -1.18 3.32
N ASN A 171 3.67 -0.26 2.38
CA ASN A 171 4.16 -0.35 1.00
C ASN A 171 5.69 -0.28 0.87
N HIS A 172 6.40 0.22 1.89
CA HIS A 172 7.85 0.15 1.99
C HIS A 172 8.26 -0.76 3.17
N PRO A 173 8.97 -1.88 2.92
CA PRO A 173 9.25 -2.90 3.93
C PRO A 173 9.95 -2.37 5.20
N ALA A 174 10.91 -1.46 5.03
CA ALA A 174 11.63 -0.87 6.15
C ALA A 174 10.74 0.01 7.04
N MET A 175 9.74 0.68 6.46
CA MET A 175 8.83 1.57 7.20
C MET A 175 7.78 0.81 8.01
N GLY A 176 7.42 -0.41 7.59
CA GLY A 176 6.48 -1.28 8.28
C GLY A 176 7.13 -2.36 9.14
N ARG A 177 8.46 -2.36 9.29
CA ARG A 177 9.23 -3.39 10.00
C ARG A 177 9.00 -4.80 9.44
N LEU A 178 8.71 -4.92 8.13
CA LEU A 178 8.33 -6.19 7.52
C LEU A 178 9.46 -7.22 7.54
N PHE A 179 10.72 -6.78 7.36
CA PHE A 179 11.87 -7.70 7.43
C PHE A 179 12.08 -8.27 8.82
N GLU A 180 11.94 -7.47 9.88
CA GLU A 180 12.04 -7.93 11.26
C GLU A 180 10.94 -8.94 11.58
N ARG A 181 9.69 -8.65 11.17
CA ARG A 181 8.55 -9.54 11.38
C ARG A 181 8.70 -10.84 10.58
N ARG A 182 9.21 -10.79 9.36
CA ARG A 182 9.55 -11.97 8.55
C ARG A 182 10.57 -12.85 9.26
N ASP A 183 11.63 -12.26 9.80
CA ASP A 183 12.69 -13.01 10.46
C ASP A 183 12.19 -13.65 11.76
N LEU A 184 11.32 -12.98 12.50
CA LEU A 184 10.62 -13.58 13.65
C LEU A 184 9.69 -14.72 13.22
N LEU A 185 8.98 -14.58 12.09
CA LEU A 185 8.09 -15.61 11.56
C LEU A 185 8.86 -16.88 11.20
N ALA A 186 10.07 -16.76 10.65
CA ALA A 186 10.92 -17.89 10.32
C ALA A 186 11.34 -18.72 11.54
N GLY A 187 11.35 -18.12 12.75
CA GLY A 187 11.64 -18.79 14.02
C GLY A 187 10.41 -19.18 14.84
N ARG A 188 9.20 -18.88 14.37
CA ARG A 188 7.95 -19.10 15.11
C ARG A 188 7.67 -20.57 15.36
N ALA A 189 7.48 -20.95 16.61
CA ALA A 189 7.04 -22.28 16.98
C ALA A 189 5.50 -22.44 16.85
N PRO A 190 4.99 -23.68 16.66
CA PRO A 190 3.55 -23.92 16.64
C PRO A 190 2.85 -23.42 17.92
N GLY A 191 1.78 -22.64 17.75
CA GLY A 191 1.02 -22.06 18.86
C GLY A 191 1.53 -20.73 19.41
N GLU A 192 2.68 -20.23 18.95
CA GLU A 192 3.12 -18.88 19.29
C GLU A 192 2.31 -17.82 18.51
N PRO A 193 2.16 -16.59 19.05
CA PRO A 193 1.51 -15.49 18.34
C PRO A 193 2.16 -15.21 16.98
N HIS A 194 1.37 -14.84 15.98
CA HIS A 194 1.90 -14.48 14.66
C HIS A 194 2.60 -13.12 14.73
N PRO A 195 3.89 -13.00 14.32
CA PRO A 195 4.66 -11.76 14.49
C PRO A 195 4.12 -10.53 13.75
N PHE A 196 3.30 -10.75 12.72
CA PHE A 196 2.62 -9.67 12.00
C PHE A 196 1.35 -9.17 12.69
N VAL A 197 0.79 -9.94 13.64
CA VAL A 197 -0.44 -9.59 14.35
C VAL A 197 -0.10 -8.77 15.59
N ASP A 198 -0.26 -7.45 15.49
CA ASP A 198 0.15 -6.49 16.52
C ASP A 198 -0.66 -5.18 16.41
N ALA A 199 -1.90 -5.21 16.89
CA ALA A 199 -2.78 -4.04 16.85
C ALA A 199 -2.25 -2.85 17.65
N ALA A 200 -1.62 -3.10 18.81
CA ALA A 200 -1.04 -2.05 19.63
C ALA A 200 0.17 -1.41 18.94
N GLY A 201 1.02 -2.23 18.30
CA GLY A 201 2.14 -1.75 17.50
C GLY A 201 1.69 -0.97 16.27
N TYR A 202 0.55 -1.32 15.66
CA TYR A 202 -0.01 -0.54 14.56
C TYR A 202 -0.42 0.87 15.00
N LEU A 203 -1.11 1.00 16.13
CA LEU A 203 -1.47 2.31 16.68
C LEU A 203 -0.23 3.13 17.05
N SER A 204 0.77 2.50 17.68
CA SER A 204 2.04 3.17 18.00
C SER A 204 2.76 3.64 16.74
N TRP A 205 2.75 2.85 15.67
CA TRP A 205 3.33 3.22 14.39
C TRP A 205 2.59 4.42 13.74
N LEU A 206 1.26 4.50 13.82
CA LEU A 206 0.50 5.66 13.36
C LEU A 206 0.82 6.92 14.19
N ASP A 207 1.08 6.77 15.50
CA ASP A 207 1.54 7.86 16.35
C ASP A 207 2.92 8.38 15.93
N GLU A 208 3.84 7.50 15.58
CA GLU A 208 5.15 7.87 15.04
C GLU A 208 5.02 8.63 13.71
N LEU A 209 4.16 8.18 12.79
CA LEU A 209 3.89 8.89 11.54
C LEU A 209 3.35 10.30 11.81
N GLY A 210 2.40 10.42 12.73
CA GLY A 210 1.84 11.71 13.15
C GLY A 210 2.90 12.64 13.73
N GLN A 211 3.72 12.16 14.66
CA GLN A 211 4.79 12.95 15.29
C GLN A 211 5.81 13.44 14.25
N ASN A 212 6.24 12.56 13.33
CA ASN A 212 7.16 12.93 12.26
C ASN A 212 6.56 13.98 11.31
N GLY A 213 5.27 13.87 11.01
CA GLY A 213 4.52 14.85 10.22
C GLY A 213 4.44 16.22 10.91
N GLU A 214 4.19 16.27 12.23
CA GLU A 214 4.15 17.52 13.00
C GLU A 214 5.52 18.21 13.06
N VAL A 215 6.61 17.44 13.19
CA VAL A 215 7.97 17.97 13.12
C VAL A 215 8.24 18.62 11.77
N LYS A 216 7.85 17.94 10.67
CA LYS A 216 7.96 18.47 9.31
C LYS A 216 7.13 19.74 9.14
N LEU A 217 5.87 19.73 9.57
CA LEU A 217 4.96 20.88 9.47
C LEU A 217 5.51 22.12 10.19
N THR A 218 6.05 21.93 11.38
CA THR A 218 6.67 23.00 12.17
C THR A 218 7.84 23.63 11.43
N LYS A 219 8.70 22.82 10.80
CA LYS A 219 9.83 23.28 10.02
C LYS A 219 9.38 24.07 8.78
N GLU A 220 8.42 23.53 8.01
CA GLU A 220 7.89 24.19 6.80
C GLU A 220 7.24 25.54 7.11
N ARG A 221 6.44 25.63 8.18
CA ARG A 221 5.84 26.90 8.62
C ARG A 221 6.87 27.95 9.01
N ALA A 222 7.98 27.53 9.64
CA ALA A 222 9.07 28.45 9.98
C ALA A 222 9.85 28.94 8.75
N GLU A 223 9.89 28.19 7.68
CA GLU A 223 10.51 28.56 6.40
C GLU A 223 9.65 29.54 5.61
N VAL A 224 8.33 29.37 5.60
CA VAL A 224 7.37 30.27 4.93
C VAL A 224 7.26 31.63 5.62
N GLY A 225 7.48 31.68 6.95
CA GLY A 225 7.40 32.92 7.74
C GLY A 225 8.67 33.80 7.71
N ARG A 226 9.66 33.44 6.90
CA ARG A 226 10.91 34.20 6.68
C ARG A 226 10.88 34.92 5.34
#